data_f74ed726d30d7d12e6a7083fd7040bca
#
_entry.id   f74ed726d30d7d12e6a7083fd7040bca
#
_cell.length_a   1.000
_cell.length_b   1.000
_cell.length_c   1.000
_cell.angle_alpha   90.00
_cell.angle_beta   90.00
_cell.angle_gamma   90.00
#
_symmetry.space_group_name_H-M   'P 1'
#
loop_
_entity.id
_entity.type
_entity.pdbx_description
1 polymer ?
#
loop_
_entity_poly.entity_id
_entity_poly.type
_entity_poly.pdbx_seq_one_letter_code
_entity_poly.pdbx_strand_id
1 'polypeptide(L)'
;LYRMRMLGVVAISLFLVLGARLWFLQVLTGDEAAAIAETNITRVITIQAPRGRILDNQGRVLVGNRVTASITINRRALEEADLDELERRAMLTSIAVEVNRSGKLLKVIDLERALANQSYGPYDNVPIAVDVSEDLLVYFGERPHRYPGVRVADASVRSFLYGDLAAHVLGWVGPVNDTELQFRRPREGKEYQLRDEIGKAGVELMFEDELRGVNGRRVLEVDRRGEIVRERTDLFVPPRAGNDVVLTIDIDLQDLVQAELERTVYLGRAKVPQSTPDGGDPPPFNVPGGAVVILDPTDGDVLAMASYPTYDPNESIGGFSFERWSELNDPANDLPMFNRAVQG
;
A
#
# COMPACT_ATOMS: atom_id res chain seq x y z
N LEU A 1 -79.30 2.38 -6.56
CA LEU A 1 -78.78 1.00 -6.51
C LEU A 1 -77.61 0.78 -7.51
N TYR A 2 -77.71 1.25 -8.78
CA TYR A 2 -76.70 1.05 -9.82
C TYR A 2 -75.37 1.77 -9.49
N ARG A 3 -75.44 3.00 -9.01
CA ARG A 3 -74.25 3.80 -8.58
C ARG A 3 -73.49 3.17 -7.43
N MET A 4 -74.20 2.58 -6.43
CA MET A 4 -73.54 1.85 -5.33
C MET A 4 -72.88 0.55 -5.78
N ARG A 5 -73.45 -0.17 -6.75
CA ARG A 5 -72.83 -1.36 -7.31
C ARG A 5 -71.57 -1.01 -8.13
N MET A 6 -71.58 0.08 -8.89
CA MET A 6 -70.41 0.57 -9.59
C MET A 6 -69.26 0.96 -8.64
N LEU A 7 -69.57 1.69 -7.55
CA LEU A 7 -68.60 2.04 -6.53
C LEU A 7 -67.99 0.81 -5.86
N GLY A 8 -68.83 -0.21 -5.58
CA GLY A 8 -68.38 -1.51 -5.05
C GLY A 8 -67.42 -2.24 -5.97
N VAL A 9 -67.73 -2.29 -7.30
CA VAL A 9 -66.86 -2.92 -8.29
C VAL A 9 -65.51 -2.17 -8.39
N VAL A 10 -65.51 -0.85 -8.42
CA VAL A 10 -64.28 -0.05 -8.44
C VAL A 10 -63.45 -0.28 -7.19
N ALA A 11 -64.07 -0.30 -6.01
CA ALA A 11 -63.37 -0.58 -4.76
C ALA A 11 -62.73 -1.98 -4.73
N ILE A 12 -63.47 -3.01 -5.13
CA ILE A 12 -62.95 -4.39 -5.25
C ILE A 12 -61.81 -4.48 -6.25
N SER A 13 -61.91 -3.83 -7.40
CA SER A 13 -60.84 -3.81 -8.41
C SER A 13 -59.56 -3.13 -7.86
N LEU A 14 -59.71 -2.03 -7.14
CA LEU A 14 -58.56 -1.38 -6.48
C LEU A 14 -57.89 -2.27 -5.41
N PHE A 15 -58.70 -2.98 -4.62
CA PHE A 15 -58.16 -3.93 -3.64
C PHE A 15 -57.49 -5.12 -4.29
N LEU A 16 -57.96 -5.62 -5.40
CA LEU A 16 -57.34 -6.70 -6.19
C LEU A 16 -56.00 -6.25 -6.78
N VAL A 17 -55.92 -5.04 -7.31
CA VAL A 17 -54.66 -4.47 -7.85
C VAL A 17 -53.66 -4.26 -6.71
N LEU A 18 -54.08 -3.74 -5.56
CA LEU A 18 -53.24 -3.58 -4.36
C LEU A 18 -52.76 -4.93 -3.84
N GLY A 19 -53.64 -5.92 -3.75
CA GLY A 19 -53.30 -7.28 -3.32
C GLY A 19 -52.31 -7.97 -4.29
N ALA A 20 -52.53 -7.84 -5.58
CA ALA A 20 -51.61 -8.36 -6.59
C ALA A 20 -50.24 -7.68 -6.53
N ARG A 21 -50.21 -6.35 -6.32
CA ARG A 21 -48.95 -5.61 -6.14
C ARG A 21 -48.22 -5.99 -4.86
N LEU A 22 -48.96 -6.17 -3.76
CA LEU A 22 -48.40 -6.60 -2.49
C LEU A 22 -47.78 -8.00 -2.59
N TRP A 23 -48.55 -8.92 -3.25
CA TRP A 23 -48.05 -10.27 -3.52
C TRP A 23 -46.79 -10.26 -4.39
N PHE A 24 -46.78 -9.46 -5.46
CA PHE A 24 -45.60 -9.28 -6.31
C PHE A 24 -44.39 -8.81 -5.51
N LEU A 25 -44.53 -7.78 -4.68
CA LEU A 25 -43.45 -7.23 -3.84
C LEU A 25 -42.97 -8.19 -2.75
N GLN A 26 -43.86 -9.00 -2.16
CA GLN A 26 -43.49 -9.92 -1.09
C GLN A 26 -42.95 -11.26 -1.58
N VAL A 27 -43.46 -11.78 -2.70
CA VAL A 27 -43.11 -13.13 -3.17
C VAL A 27 -42.07 -13.11 -4.27
N LEU A 28 -42.14 -12.16 -5.23
CA LEU A 28 -41.22 -12.11 -6.37
C LEU A 28 -39.98 -11.21 -6.12
N THR A 29 -40.11 -10.15 -5.32
CA THR A 29 -38.98 -9.25 -5.03
C THR A 29 -38.55 -9.30 -3.56
N GLY A 30 -39.21 -10.12 -2.72
CA GLY A 30 -38.92 -10.24 -1.30
C GLY A 30 -37.49 -10.68 -1.02
N ASP A 31 -37.02 -11.71 -1.71
CA ASP A 31 -35.67 -12.25 -1.55
C ASP A 31 -34.60 -11.25 -2.01
N GLU A 32 -34.86 -10.52 -3.09
CA GLU A 32 -33.95 -9.49 -3.58
C GLU A 32 -33.89 -8.27 -2.64
N ALA A 33 -35.03 -7.86 -2.11
CA ALA A 33 -35.10 -6.81 -1.11
C ALA A 33 -34.49 -7.23 0.23
N ALA A 34 -34.61 -8.49 0.64
CA ALA A 34 -33.96 -9.06 1.82
C ALA A 34 -32.44 -9.10 1.63
N ALA A 35 -31.95 -9.53 0.48
CA ALA A 35 -30.52 -9.52 0.16
C ALA A 35 -29.91 -8.11 0.17
N ILE A 36 -30.63 -7.12 -0.39
CA ILE A 36 -30.21 -5.70 -0.35
C ILE A 36 -30.23 -5.18 1.10
N ALA A 37 -31.23 -5.54 1.89
CA ALA A 37 -31.30 -5.15 3.29
C ALA A 37 -30.16 -5.79 4.12
N GLU A 38 -29.81 -7.04 3.85
CA GLU A 38 -28.70 -7.74 4.51
C GLU A 38 -27.36 -7.11 4.13
N THR A 39 -27.16 -6.70 2.88
CA THR A 39 -25.96 -6.00 2.41
C THR A 39 -25.81 -4.63 3.06
N ASN A 40 -26.92 -3.95 3.35
CA ASN A 40 -26.91 -2.64 4.02
C ASN A 40 -26.65 -2.71 5.54
N ILE A 41 -26.81 -3.90 6.14
CA ILE A 41 -26.60 -4.14 7.58
C ILE A 41 -25.22 -4.73 7.85
N THR A 42 -24.55 -5.24 6.81
CA THR A 42 -23.25 -5.91 6.95
C THR A 42 -22.12 -5.06 6.40
N ARG A 43 -21.01 -5.02 7.13
CA ARG A 43 -19.74 -4.42 6.72
C ARG A 43 -18.66 -5.47 6.66
N VAL A 44 -18.05 -5.64 5.51
CA VAL A 44 -16.92 -6.54 5.32
C VAL A 44 -15.63 -5.75 5.51
N ILE A 45 -14.83 -6.17 6.50
CA ILE A 45 -13.48 -5.65 6.73
C ILE A 45 -12.48 -6.66 6.19
N THR A 46 -11.66 -6.24 5.24
CA THR A 46 -10.53 -7.03 4.74
C THR A 46 -9.40 -7.02 5.77
N ILE A 47 -8.94 -8.21 6.16
CA ILE A 47 -7.76 -8.38 7.01
C ILE A 47 -6.60 -8.69 6.08
N GLN A 48 -5.63 -7.80 5.98
CA GLN A 48 -4.48 -8.00 5.12
C GLN A 48 -3.66 -9.20 5.60
N ALA A 49 -3.30 -10.07 4.66
CA ALA A 49 -2.42 -11.19 4.93
C ALA A 49 -0.97 -10.71 5.03
N PRO A 50 -0.19 -11.26 5.96
CA PRO A 50 1.25 -11.05 5.96
C PRO A 50 1.87 -11.53 4.64
N ARG A 51 2.76 -10.72 4.09
CA ARG A 51 3.53 -11.08 2.90
C ARG A 51 4.62 -12.09 3.27
N GLY A 52 4.93 -13.06 2.42
CA GLY A 52 6.02 -14.02 2.61
C GLY A 52 7.37 -13.32 2.81
N ARG A 53 8.30 -13.96 3.47
CA ARG A 53 9.65 -13.44 3.69
C ARG A 53 10.54 -13.72 2.48
N ILE A 54 11.58 -12.89 2.30
CA ILE A 54 12.67 -13.16 1.38
C ILE A 54 13.90 -13.49 2.23
N LEU A 55 14.49 -14.64 1.95
CA LEU A 55 15.59 -15.19 2.72
C LEU A 55 16.83 -15.30 1.83
N ASP A 56 18.02 -15.26 2.42
CA ASP A 56 19.27 -15.60 1.74
C ASP A 56 19.47 -17.12 1.65
N ASN A 57 20.61 -17.54 1.09
CA ASN A 57 20.99 -18.94 0.92
C ASN A 57 21.19 -19.73 2.25
N GLN A 58 21.34 -19.02 3.37
CA GLN A 58 21.50 -19.59 4.71
C GLN A 58 20.20 -19.51 5.53
N GLY A 59 19.10 -18.99 4.94
CA GLY A 59 17.80 -18.84 5.61
C GLY A 59 17.71 -17.60 6.50
N ARG A 60 18.64 -16.64 6.40
CA ARG A 60 18.57 -15.36 7.09
C ARG A 60 17.53 -14.46 6.41
N VAL A 61 16.71 -13.78 7.20
CA VAL A 61 15.65 -12.92 6.68
C VAL A 61 16.26 -11.64 6.12
N LEU A 62 16.12 -11.45 4.81
CA LEU A 62 16.49 -10.21 4.12
C LEU A 62 15.35 -9.20 4.15
N VAL A 63 14.15 -9.69 3.83
CA VAL A 63 12.93 -8.87 3.82
C VAL A 63 11.83 -9.58 4.59
N GLY A 64 11.26 -8.88 5.56
CA GLY A 64 10.18 -9.38 6.40
C GLY A 64 9.00 -8.41 6.45
N ASN A 65 8.16 -8.59 7.46
CA ASN A 65 7.09 -7.66 7.80
C ASN A 65 7.28 -7.22 9.25
N ARG A 66 7.00 -5.96 9.53
CA ARG A 66 6.94 -5.45 10.90
C ARG A 66 5.60 -4.76 11.16
N VAL A 67 5.13 -4.91 12.38
CA VAL A 67 3.97 -4.14 12.85
C VAL A 67 4.45 -2.75 13.22
N THR A 68 3.73 -1.77 12.74
CA THR A 68 3.96 -0.37 13.05
C THR A 68 2.60 0.31 13.25
N ALA A 69 2.63 1.56 13.66
CA ALA A 69 1.41 2.32 13.79
C ALA A 69 1.19 3.24 12.59
N SER A 70 -0.09 3.46 12.31
CA SER A 70 -0.55 4.38 11.28
C SER A 70 -1.54 5.38 11.86
N ILE A 71 -1.56 6.57 11.28
CA ILE A 71 -2.59 7.56 11.51
C ILE A 71 -3.60 7.44 10.38
N THR A 72 -4.87 7.29 10.74
CA THR A 72 -5.98 7.16 9.81
C THR A 72 -7.04 8.23 10.10
N ILE A 73 -7.83 8.58 9.09
CA ILE A 73 -9.00 9.45 9.25
C ILE A 73 -10.26 8.67 8.86
N ASN A 74 -11.23 8.60 9.78
CA ASN A 74 -12.56 8.10 9.49
C ASN A 74 -13.40 9.20 8.87
N ARG A 75 -13.83 9.01 7.62
CA ARG A 75 -14.57 10.03 6.86
C ARG A 75 -15.89 10.40 7.53
N ARG A 76 -16.63 9.39 7.97
CA ARG A 76 -17.93 9.60 8.62
C ARG A 76 -17.80 10.43 9.89
N ALA A 77 -16.84 10.09 10.75
CA ALA A 77 -16.58 10.86 11.96
C ALA A 77 -16.11 12.29 11.67
N LEU A 78 -15.41 12.50 10.55
CA LEU A 78 -15.02 13.83 10.08
C LEU A 78 -16.23 14.64 9.57
N GLU A 79 -17.16 14.01 8.86
CA GLU A 79 -18.41 14.63 8.39
C GLU A 79 -19.34 14.98 9.56
N GLU A 80 -19.47 14.07 10.54
CA GLU A 80 -20.29 14.26 11.74
C GLU A 80 -19.76 15.37 12.68
N ALA A 81 -18.50 15.76 12.54
CA ALA A 81 -17.91 16.85 13.29
C ALA A 81 -18.40 18.24 12.84
N ASP A 82 -19.15 18.32 11.73
CA ASP A 82 -19.80 19.53 11.19
C ASP A 82 -18.85 20.73 11.07
N LEU A 83 -17.59 20.46 10.67
CA LEU A 83 -16.56 21.47 10.44
C LEU A 83 -16.85 22.22 9.14
N ASP A 84 -16.72 23.55 9.17
CA ASP A 84 -16.72 24.32 7.93
C ASP A 84 -15.45 24.02 7.09
N GLU A 85 -15.45 24.45 5.82
CA GLU A 85 -14.35 24.17 4.88
C GLU A 85 -13.01 24.78 5.35
N LEU A 86 -13.05 25.93 6.02
CA LEU A 86 -11.87 26.60 6.55
C LEU A 86 -11.31 25.85 7.77
N GLU A 87 -12.17 25.43 8.68
CA GLU A 87 -11.83 24.65 9.87
C GLU A 87 -11.26 23.28 9.48
N ARG A 88 -11.92 22.61 8.53
CA ARG A 88 -11.45 21.33 7.98
C ARG A 88 -10.06 21.46 7.38
N ARG A 89 -9.83 22.47 6.55
CA ARG A 89 -8.53 22.70 5.93
C ARG A 89 -7.46 23.10 6.95
N ALA A 90 -7.81 23.87 7.96
CA ALA A 90 -6.91 24.21 9.07
C ALA A 90 -6.52 22.96 9.86
N MET A 91 -7.46 22.05 10.13
CA MET A 91 -7.19 20.77 10.77
C MET A 91 -6.26 19.90 9.92
N LEU A 92 -6.52 19.71 8.62
CA LEU A 92 -5.67 18.94 7.72
C LEU A 92 -4.26 19.56 7.63
N THR A 93 -4.16 20.88 7.61
CA THR A 93 -2.86 21.58 7.64
C THR A 93 -2.11 21.29 8.94
N SER A 94 -2.81 21.33 10.08
CA SER A 94 -2.22 21.01 11.37
C SER A 94 -1.71 19.56 11.42
N ILE A 95 -2.46 18.61 10.87
CA ILE A 95 -2.04 17.20 10.76
C ILE A 95 -0.76 17.08 9.91
N ALA A 96 -0.74 17.72 8.74
CA ALA A 96 0.43 17.70 7.86
C ALA A 96 1.67 18.29 8.55
N VAL A 97 1.52 19.39 9.29
CA VAL A 97 2.61 20.02 10.05
C VAL A 97 3.18 19.08 11.11
N GLU A 98 2.32 18.42 11.90
CA GLU A 98 2.79 17.51 12.95
C GLU A 98 3.45 16.26 12.36
N VAL A 99 2.90 15.69 11.29
CA VAL A 99 3.51 14.55 10.57
C VAL A 99 4.86 14.96 9.99
N ASN A 100 4.99 16.15 9.40
CA ASN A 100 6.25 16.64 8.85
C ASN A 100 7.32 16.87 9.92
N ARG A 101 6.92 17.26 11.13
CA ARG A 101 7.86 17.37 12.28
C ARG A 101 8.46 16.03 12.67
N SER A 102 7.77 14.92 12.41
CA SER A 102 8.30 13.57 12.65
C SER A 102 9.24 13.05 11.53
N GLY A 103 9.58 13.91 10.56
CA GLY A 103 10.51 13.57 9.46
C GLY A 103 9.85 12.98 8.22
N LYS A 104 8.52 12.91 8.16
CA LYS A 104 7.78 12.45 6.98
C LYS A 104 7.24 13.64 6.18
N LEU A 105 7.30 13.55 4.85
CA LEU A 105 6.77 14.58 3.97
C LEU A 105 5.31 14.29 3.63
N LEU A 106 4.39 15.10 4.17
CA LEU A 106 2.97 15.01 3.92
C LEU A 106 2.43 16.39 3.52
N LYS A 107 1.83 16.49 2.35
CA LYS A 107 1.19 17.74 1.87
C LYS A 107 -0.31 17.66 2.11
N VAL A 108 -0.94 18.81 2.38
CA VAL A 108 -2.41 18.91 2.57
C VAL A 108 -3.16 18.34 1.36
N ILE A 109 -2.66 18.61 0.15
CA ILE A 109 -3.29 18.12 -1.08
C ILE A 109 -3.29 16.57 -1.15
N ASP A 110 -2.30 15.90 -0.58
CA ASP A 110 -2.25 14.45 -0.56
C ASP A 110 -3.26 13.87 0.45
N LEU A 111 -3.47 14.56 1.59
CA LEU A 111 -4.55 14.26 2.52
C LEU A 111 -5.93 14.42 1.87
N GLU A 112 -6.16 15.52 1.17
CA GLU A 112 -7.41 15.79 0.46
C GLU A 112 -7.67 14.71 -0.59
N ARG A 113 -6.66 14.31 -1.36
CA ARG A 113 -6.75 13.21 -2.34
C ARG A 113 -7.03 11.86 -1.69
N ALA A 114 -6.35 11.53 -0.60
CA ALA A 114 -6.58 10.30 0.13
C ALA A 114 -8.02 10.23 0.66
N LEU A 115 -8.52 11.32 1.22
CA LEU A 115 -9.90 11.44 1.68
C LEU A 115 -10.93 11.41 0.54
N ALA A 116 -10.60 11.89 -0.64
CA ALA A 116 -11.47 11.84 -1.82
C ALA A 116 -11.44 10.49 -2.54
N ASN A 117 -10.51 9.58 -2.20
CA ASN A 117 -10.36 8.30 -2.86
C ASN A 117 -11.57 7.39 -2.64
N GLN A 118 -12.29 7.08 -3.72
CA GLN A 118 -13.52 6.27 -3.69
C GLN A 118 -13.28 4.78 -3.38
N SER A 119 -12.03 4.30 -3.36
CA SER A 119 -11.69 2.95 -2.96
C SER A 119 -11.96 2.68 -1.47
N TYR A 120 -12.09 3.74 -0.67
CA TYR A 120 -12.50 3.68 0.72
C TYR A 120 -13.99 3.95 0.85
N GLY A 121 -14.71 3.09 1.55
CA GLY A 121 -16.10 3.32 1.91
C GLY A 121 -16.29 4.49 2.89
N PRO A 122 -17.53 4.95 3.10
CA PRO A 122 -17.81 6.08 3.99
C PRO A 122 -17.34 5.86 5.44
N TYR A 123 -17.35 4.62 5.89
CA TYR A 123 -17.00 4.23 7.25
C TYR A 123 -15.56 3.72 7.39
N ASP A 124 -14.80 3.64 6.30
CA ASP A 124 -13.42 3.16 6.33
C ASP A 124 -12.50 4.20 6.96
N ASN A 125 -11.49 3.69 7.63
CA ASN A 125 -10.39 4.51 8.10
C ASN A 125 -9.39 4.67 6.95
N VAL A 126 -9.25 5.90 6.45
CA VAL A 126 -8.31 6.23 5.37
C VAL A 126 -6.93 6.43 5.98
N PRO A 127 -5.92 5.62 5.64
CA PRO A 127 -4.56 5.83 6.13
C PRO A 127 -3.99 7.11 5.52
N ILE A 128 -3.43 7.96 6.37
CA ILE A 128 -2.82 9.24 5.98
C ILE A 128 -1.33 9.31 6.26
N ALA A 129 -0.86 8.56 7.24
CA ALA A 129 0.55 8.39 7.51
C ALA A 129 0.78 7.00 8.11
N VAL A 130 1.73 6.28 7.55
CA VAL A 130 2.11 4.94 7.98
C VAL A 130 3.53 4.99 8.51
N ASP A 131 3.85 4.12 9.46
CA ASP A 131 5.17 4.05 10.08
C ASP A 131 5.55 5.37 10.78
N VAL A 132 4.71 5.79 11.69
CA VAL A 132 4.84 7.02 12.44
C VAL A 132 5.48 6.77 13.81
N SER A 133 6.15 7.80 14.36
CA SER A 133 6.77 7.73 15.68
C SER A 133 5.73 7.61 16.79
N GLU A 134 6.13 6.98 17.90
CA GLU A 134 5.29 6.83 19.09
C GLU A 134 4.81 8.18 19.64
N ASP A 135 5.69 9.19 19.64
CA ASP A 135 5.32 10.55 20.07
C ASP A 135 4.16 11.14 19.28
N LEU A 136 4.12 10.87 17.97
CA LEU A 136 3.05 11.35 17.12
C LEU A 136 1.72 10.64 17.40
N LEU A 137 1.78 9.35 17.76
CA LEU A 137 0.59 8.59 18.16
C LEU A 137 -0.01 9.11 19.44
N VAL A 138 0.84 9.36 20.44
CA VAL A 138 0.44 9.95 21.72
C VAL A 138 -0.17 11.34 21.47
N TYR A 139 0.48 12.16 20.64
CA TYR A 139 0.03 13.50 20.31
C TYR A 139 -1.41 13.52 19.79
N PHE A 140 -1.73 12.67 18.81
CA PHE A 140 -3.10 12.60 18.24
C PHE A 140 -4.07 11.87 19.17
N GLY A 141 -3.63 10.83 19.87
CA GLY A 141 -4.45 10.06 20.80
C GLY A 141 -4.97 10.89 21.98
N GLU A 142 -4.16 11.84 22.47
CA GLU A 142 -4.54 12.73 23.56
C GLU A 142 -5.46 13.91 23.14
N ARG A 143 -5.63 14.14 21.82
CA ARG A 143 -6.33 15.32 21.30
C ARG A 143 -7.50 14.99 20.37
N PRO A 144 -8.40 14.04 20.70
CA PRO A 144 -9.47 13.62 19.81
C PRO A 144 -10.46 14.74 19.47
N HIS A 145 -10.67 15.69 20.39
CA HIS A 145 -11.54 16.83 20.15
C HIS A 145 -10.99 17.82 19.15
N ARG A 146 -9.66 17.94 19.05
CA ARG A 146 -9.00 18.83 18.09
C ARG A 146 -8.91 18.19 16.70
N TYR A 147 -8.89 16.86 16.65
CA TYR A 147 -8.71 16.08 15.43
C TYR A 147 -9.84 15.05 15.26
N PRO A 148 -11.08 15.53 15.04
CA PRO A 148 -12.22 14.62 14.88
C PRO A 148 -11.99 13.66 13.72
N GLY A 149 -12.34 12.41 13.90
CA GLY A 149 -12.15 11.35 12.92
C GLY A 149 -10.72 10.78 12.83
N VAL A 150 -9.72 11.46 13.39
CA VAL A 150 -8.34 10.91 13.45
C VAL A 150 -8.28 9.75 14.43
N ARG A 151 -7.67 8.64 13.98
CA ARG A 151 -7.46 7.43 14.78
C ARG A 151 -6.08 6.87 14.56
N VAL A 152 -5.57 6.21 15.58
CA VAL A 152 -4.37 5.39 15.52
C VAL A 152 -4.78 3.96 15.25
N ALA A 153 -4.10 3.30 14.33
CA ALA A 153 -4.34 1.90 13.99
C ALA A 153 -3.01 1.19 13.74
N ASP A 154 -2.96 -0.09 14.06
CA ASP A 154 -1.81 -0.92 13.68
C ASP A 154 -1.79 -1.12 12.17
N ALA A 155 -0.60 -1.09 11.60
CA ALA A 155 -0.33 -1.39 10.21
C ALA A 155 0.82 -2.39 10.10
N SER A 156 0.72 -3.32 9.19
CA SER A 156 1.83 -4.20 8.83
C SER A 156 2.53 -3.60 7.61
N VAL A 157 3.81 -3.32 7.73
CA VAL A 157 4.62 -2.77 6.64
C VAL A 157 5.74 -3.71 6.26
N ARG A 158 6.17 -3.63 5.01
CA ARG A 158 7.35 -4.33 4.54
C ARG A 158 8.60 -3.79 5.23
N SER A 159 9.58 -4.64 5.50
CA SER A 159 10.81 -4.26 6.21
C SER A 159 12.01 -4.91 5.55
N PHE A 160 12.91 -4.09 5.03
CA PHE A 160 14.19 -4.48 4.45
C PHE A 160 15.25 -4.34 5.55
N LEU A 161 15.65 -5.49 6.12
CA LEU A 161 16.42 -5.51 7.37
C LEU A 161 17.86 -4.97 7.22
N TYR A 162 18.38 -4.99 6.00
CA TYR A 162 19.75 -4.57 5.70
C TYR A 162 19.82 -3.23 4.93
N GLY A 163 18.72 -2.43 4.98
CA GLY A 163 18.67 -1.13 4.32
C GLY A 163 18.82 -1.23 2.80
N ASP A 164 19.81 -0.56 2.25
CA ASP A 164 20.08 -0.48 0.82
C ASP A 164 20.86 -1.70 0.26
N LEU A 165 21.25 -2.64 1.13
CA LEU A 165 21.98 -3.83 0.71
C LEU A 165 21.11 -4.72 -0.17
N ALA A 166 21.63 -5.08 -1.35
CA ALA A 166 20.92 -5.85 -2.38
C ALA A 166 19.61 -5.20 -2.89
N ALA A 167 19.41 -3.88 -2.72
CA ALA A 167 18.16 -3.19 -3.05
C ALA A 167 17.67 -3.47 -4.48
N HIS A 168 18.55 -3.49 -5.46
CA HIS A 168 18.21 -3.75 -6.86
C HIS A 168 17.79 -5.21 -7.13
N VAL A 169 18.26 -6.16 -6.31
CA VAL A 169 17.85 -7.57 -6.36
C VAL A 169 16.52 -7.75 -5.67
N LEU A 170 16.40 -7.25 -4.43
CA LEU A 170 15.20 -7.38 -3.62
C LEU A 170 14.03 -6.62 -4.23
N GLY A 171 14.28 -5.44 -4.75
CA GLY A 171 13.26 -4.53 -5.26
C GLY A 171 12.55 -3.78 -4.14
N TRP A 172 11.33 -3.37 -4.38
CA TRP A 172 10.52 -2.60 -3.45
C TRP A 172 9.03 -2.84 -3.67
N VAL A 173 8.21 -2.49 -2.68
CA VAL A 173 6.74 -2.58 -2.73
C VAL A 173 6.12 -1.20 -2.79
N GLY A 174 4.95 -1.11 -3.37
CA GLY A 174 4.19 0.15 -3.42
C GLY A 174 2.73 -0.08 -3.76
N PRO A 175 1.88 0.95 -3.66
CA PRO A 175 0.45 0.84 -3.90
C PRO A 175 0.14 0.44 -5.34
N VAL A 176 -0.90 -0.37 -5.50
CA VAL A 176 -1.45 -0.73 -6.82
C VAL A 176 -1.98 0.52 -7.50
N ASN A 177 -1.66 0.71 -8.78
CA ASN A 177 -2.25 1.75 -9.61
C ASN A 177 -3.35 1.21 -10.52
N ASP A 178 -4.14 2.11 -11.15
CA ASP A 178 -5.27 1.74 -12.00
C ASP A 178 -4.85 0.87 -13.19
N THR A 179 -3.69 1.11 -13.77
CA THR A 179 -3.15 0.33 -14.89
C THR A 179 -2.82 -1.09 -14.45
N GLU A 180 -2.14 -1.23 -13.32
CA GLU A 180 -1.80 -2.53 -12.75
C GLU A 180 -3.05 -3.32 -12.37
N LEU A 181 -4.07 -2.65 -11.82
CA LEU A 181 -5.34 -3.27 -11.48
C LEU A 181 -6.05 -3.85 -12.71
N GLN A 182 -5.99 -3.15 -13.85
CA GLN A 182 -6.61 -3.60 -15.10
C GLN A 182 -5.86 -4.75 -15.79
N PHE A 183 -4.55 -4.71 -15.79
CA PHE A 183 -3.72 -5.63 -16.58
C PHE A 183 -3.17 -6.81 -15.80
N ARG A 184 -3.05 -6.72 -14.48
CA ARG A 184 -2.64 -7.85 -13.66
C ARG A 184 -3.79 -8.84 -13.49
N ARG A 185 -3.52 -10.09 -13.82
CA ARG A 185 -4.42 -11.22 -13.55
C ARG A 185 -3.89 -12.00 -12.35
N PRO A 186 -4.38 -11.71 -11.15
CA PRO A 186 -3.97 -12.44 -9.97
C PRO A 186 -4.47 -13.88 -10.02
N ARG A 187 -3.85 -14.75 -9.24
CA ARG A 187 -4.40 -16.08 -8.98
C ARG A 187 -5.71 -15.96 -8.20
N GLU A 188 -6.59 -16.96 -8.35
CA GLU A 188 -7.87 -17.03 -7.64
C GLU A 188 -7.69 -16.81 -6.13
N GLY A 189 -8.50 -15.94 -5.56
CA GLY A 189 -8.45 -15.57 -4.14
C GLY A 189 -7.36 -14.54 -3.80
N LYS A 190 -6.64 -14.02 -4.79
CA LYS A 190 -5.62 -12.98 -4.63
C LYS A 190 -5.95 -11.72 -5.45
N GLU A 191 -7.23 -11.41 -5.61
CA GLU A 191 -7.69 -10.22 -6.33
C GLU A 191 -7.12 -8.95 -5.69
N TYR A 192 -6.73 -8.00 -6.55
CA TYR A 192 -6.19 -6.73 -6.11
C TYR A 192 -7.28 -5.69 -5.88
N GLN A 193 -7.06 -4.88 -4.86
CA GLN A 193 -7.81 -3.66 -4.59
C GLN A 193 -6.87 -2.45 -4.71
N LEU A 194 -7.40 -1.28 -5.01
CA LEU A 194 -6.60 -0.04 -5.13
C LEU A 194 -5.79 0.34 -3.87
N ARG A 195 -6.03 -0.33 -2.75
CA ARG A 195 -5.32 -0.12 -1.47
C ARG A 195 -4.20 -1.13 -1.24
N ASP A 196 -4.12 -2.17 -2.05
CA ASP A 196 -3.14 -3.22 -1.86
C ASP A 196 -1.74 -2.72 -2.24
N GLU A 197 -0.73 -3.26 -1.57
CA GLU A 197 0.66 -3.11 -1.97
C GLU A 197 1.07 -4.29 -2.83
N ILE A 198 1.86 -4.00 -3.87
CA ILE A 198 2.45 -4.99 -4.76
C ILE A 198 3.94 -4.76 -4.94
N GLY A 199 4.65 -5.81 -5.32
CA GLY A 199 6.04 -5.70 -5.75
C GLY A 199 6.15 -4.88 -7.03
N LYS A 200 7.05 -3.88 -7.03
CA LYS A 200 7.28 -2.95 -8.15
C LYS A 200 8.55 -3.24 -8.93
N ALA A 201 9.52 -3.87 -8.31
CA ALA A 201 10.80 -4.22 -8.92
C ALA A 201 11.39 -5.49 -8.28
N GLY A 202 12.43 -6.03 -8.88
CA GLY A 202 13.26 -7.10 -8.35
C GLY A 202 12.48 -8.37 -7.99
N VAL A 203 12.91 -9.05 -6.93
CA VAL A 203 12.31 -10.27 -6.39
C VAL A 203 10.87 -10.01 -5.93
N GLU A 204 10.61 -8.86 -5.32
CA GLU A 204 9.26 -8.46 -4.90
C GLU A 204 8.26 -8.47 -6.05
N LEU A 205 8.66 -8.00 -7.24
CA LEU A 205 7.83 -8.01 -8.43
C LEU A 205 7.73 -9.41 -9.07
N MET A 206 8.88 -10.07 -9.20
CA MET A 206 8.95 -11.34 -9.93
C MET A 206 8.22 -12.48 -9.20
N PHE A 207 8.31 -12.48 -7.87
CA PHE A 207 7.67 -13.48 -7.01
C PHE A 207 6.42 -12.93 -6.29
N GLU A 208 5.76 -11.90 -6.86
CA GLU A 208 4.56 -11.31 -6.29
C GLU A 208 3.49 -12.34 -5.96
N ASP A 209 3.24 -13.29 -6.87
CA ASP A 209 2.22 -14.32 -6.69
C ASP A 209 2.53 -15.29 -5.55
N GLU A 210 3.80 -15.51 -5.25
CA GLU A 210 4.23 -16.37 -4.14
C GLU A 210 4.25 -15.58 -2.84
N LEU A 211 4.87 -14.40 -2.86
CA LEU A 211 5.03 -13.55 -1.69
C LEU A 211 3.70 -13.01 -1.16
N ARG A 212 2.74 -12.72 -2.04
CA ARG A 212 1.44 -12.23 -1.62
C ARG A 212 0.62 -13.31 -0.94
N GLY A 213 0.12 -13.02 0.27
CA GLY A 213 -0.82 -13.87 0.98
C GLY A 213 -2.25 -13.80 0.43
N VAL A 214 -3.13 -14.56 1.02
CA VAL A 214 -4.58 -14.49 0.78
C VAL A 214 -5.23 -13.73 1.92
N ASN A 215 -5.84 -12.59 1.59
CA ASN A 215 -6.49 -11.74 2.58
C ASN A 215 -7.64 -12.48 3.28
N GLY A 216 -7.76 -12.25 4.57
CA GLY A 216 -8.90 -12.66 5.35
C GLY A 216 -10.04 -11.65 5.27
N ARG A 217 -11.18 -12.03 5.80
CA ARG A 217 -12.32 -11.12 5.93
C ARG A 217 -13.02 -11.28 7.26
N ARG A 218 -13.45 -10.17 7.80
CA ARG A 218 -14.28 -10.06 9.00
C ARG A 218 -15.58 -9.38 8.64
N VAL A 219 -16.70 -9.97 8.97
CA VAL A 219 -18.02 -9.42 8.67
C VAL A 219 -18.63 -8.88 9.96
N LEU A 220 -18.94 -7.60 9.94
CA LEU A 220 -19.58 -6.90 11.05
C LEU A 220 -21.02 -6.56 10.68
N GLU A 221 -21.95 -6.74 11.58
CA GLU A 221 -23.28 -6.16 11.49
C GLU A 221 -23.24 -4.75 12.08
N VAL A 222 -23.77 -3.80 11.31
CA VAL A 222 -23.83 -2.40 11.70
C VAL A 222 -25.27 -1.92 11.74
N ASP A 223 -25.56 -0.99 12.64
CA ASP A 223 -26.85 -0.31 12.70
C ASP A 223 -26.97 0.80 11.62
N ARG A 224 -28.12 1.53 11.64
CA ARG A 224 -28.37 2.64 10.70
C ARG A 224 -27.39 3.80 10.84
N ARG A 225 -26.65 3.88 11.94
CA ARG A 225 -25.61 4.88 12.20
C ARG A 225 -24.23 4.38 11.82
N GLY A 226 -24.12 3.10 11.38
CA GLY A 226 -22.86 2.45 11.08
C GLY A 226 -22.09 1.99 12.33
N GLU A 227 -22.74 1.98 13.50
CA GLU A 227 -22.15 1.45 14.72
C GLU A 227 -22.18 -0.08 14.70
N ILE A 228 -21.09 -0.69 15.18
CA ILE A 228 -20.95 -2.14 15.21
C ILE A 228 -21.90 -2.72 16.26
N VAL A 229 -22.86 -3.51 15.81
CA VAL A 229 -23.80 -4.23 16.67
C VAL A 229 -23.22 -5.56 17.11
N ARG A 230 -22.64 -6.32 16.17
CA ARG A 230 -21.98 -7.59 16.45
C ARG A 230 -21.03 -8.00 15.31
N GLU A 231 -20.15 -8.93 15.63
CA GLU A 231 -19.30 -9.60 14.65
C GLU A 231 -19.91 -10.94 14.23
N ARG A 232 -19.98 -11.19 12.93
CA ARG A 232 -20.42 -12.47 12.35
C ARG A 232 -19.24 -13.43 12.31
N THR A 233 -18.98 -14.10 13.41
CA THR A 233 -17.86 -15.06 13.53
C THR A 233 -18.05 -16.29 12.65
N ASP A 234 -19.27 -16.60 12.26
CA ASP A 234 -19.62 -17.64 11.30
C ASP A 234 -19.14 -17.35 9.85
N LEU A 235 -18.93 -16.07 9.53
CA LEU A 235 -18.45 -15.61 8.23
C LEU A 235 -16.98 -15.14 8.26
N PHE A 236 -16.31 -15.33 9.39
CA PHE A 236 -14.90 -15.00 9.54
C PHE A 236 -14.01 -15.91 8.69
N VAL A 237 -13.15 -15.33 7.87
CA VAL A 237 -12.12 -16.04 7.11
C VAL A 237 -10.76 -15.51 7.57
N PRO A 238 -9.91 -16.33 8.17
CA PRO A 238 -8.59 -15.89 8.60
C PRO A 238 -7.68 -15.60 7.40
N PRO A 239 -6.79 -14.60 7.49
CA PRO A 239 -5.78 -14.36 6.46
C PRO A 239 -4.77 -15.52 6.43
N ARG A 240 -4.24 -15.80 5.24
CA ARG A 240 -3.15 -16.78 5.05
C ARG A 240 -1.93 -16.07 4.51
N ALA A 241 -0.79 -16.21 5.22
CA ALA A 241 0.47 -15.62 4.81
C ALA A 241 0.92 -16.10 3.42
N GLY A 242 1.69 -15.29 2.72
CA GLY A 242 2.38 -15.69 1.50
C GLY A 242 3.50 -16.68 1.77
N ASN A 243 4.00 -17.28 0.70
CA ASN A 243 5.14 -18.21 0.76
C ASN A 243 6.46 -17.44 0.92
N ASP A 244 7.40 -18.03 1.64
CA ASP A 244 8.76 -17.52 1.70
C ASP A 244 9.52 -17.84 0.40
N VAL A 245 10.39 -16.93 0.00
CA VAL A 245 11.29 -17.09 -1.16
C VAL A 245 12.72 -17.14 -0.65
N VAL A 246 13.43 -18.19 -0.97
CA VAL A 246 14.86 -18.36 -0.64
C VAL A 246 15.68 -18.02 -1.87
N LEU A 247 16.61 -17.09 -1.73
CA LEU A 247 17.53 -16.67 -2.78
C LEU A 247 18.84 -17.44 -2.67
N THR A 248 19.59 -17.49 -3.76
CA THR A 248 20.98 -18.01 -3.80
C THR A 248 21.99 -16.98 -3.28
N ILE A 249 21.57 -15.73 -3.05
CA ILE A 249 22.42 -14.65 -2.53
C ILE A 249 22.94 -14.99 -1.14
N ASP A 250 24.24 -14.82 -0.94
CA ASP A 250 24.87 -14.79 0.38
C ASP A 250 25.00 -13.33 0.81
N ILE A 251 24.33 -12.98 1.91
CA ILE A 251 24.26 -11.57 2.33
C ILE A 251 25.62 -11.01 2.79
N ASP A 252 26.50 -11.85 3.36
CA ASP A 252 27.82 -11.39 3.79
C ASP A 252 28.71 -11.11 2.57
N LEU A 253 28.62 -11.96 1.52
CA LEU A 253 29.32 -11.74 0.26
C LEU A 253 28.75 -10.50 -0.46
N GLN A 254 27.43 -10.33 -0.43
CA GLN A 254 26.76 -9.17 -1.02
C GLN A 254 27.23 -7.86 -0.38
N ASP A 255 27.35 -7.82 0.96
CA ASP A 255 27.82 -6.65 1.70
C ASP A 255 29.25 -6.28 1.28
N LEU A 256 30.14 -7.26 1.27
CA LEU A 256 31.53 -7.07 0.82
C LEU A 256 31.59 -6.52 -0.61
N VAL A 257 30.83 -7.12 -1.53
CA VAL A 257 30.85 -6.76 -2.96
C VAL A 257 30.28 -5.36 -3.17
N GLN A 258 29.20 -5.03 -2.48
CA GLN A 258 28.57 -3.70 -2.59
C GLN A 258 29.49 -2.61 -2.05
N ALA A 259 30.11 -2.82 -0.89
CA ALA A 259 31.07 -1.88 -0.30
C ALA A 259 32.31 -1.66 -1.18
N GLU A 260 32.86 -2.73 -1.77
CA GLU A 260 34.01 -2.60 -2.67
C GLU A 260 33.65 -1.96 -4.02
N LEU A 261 32.44 -2.18 -4.54
CA LEU A 261 31.93 -1.51 -5.72
C LEU A 261 31.81 -0.01 -5.48
N GLU A 262 31.17 0.40 -4.39
CA GLU A 262 31.03 1.81 -4.00
C GLU A 262 32.40 2.48 -3.88
N ARG A 263 33.31 1.85 -3.15
CA ARG A 263 34.69 2.32 -2.99
C ARG A 263 35.39 2.48 -4.34
N THR A 264 35.21 1.51 -5.24
CA THR A 264 35.84 1.52 -6.55
C THR A 264 35.33 2.67 -7.44
N VAL A 265 34.02 2.91 -7.43
CA VAL A 265 33.41 4.04 -8.16
C VAL A 265 33.89 5.37 -7.57
N TYR A 266 33.93 5.51 -6.25
CA TYR A 266 34.45 6.71 -5.58
C TYR A 266 35.90 7.00 -5.96
N LEU A 267 36.78 5.98 -5.92
CA LEU A 267 38.18 6.10 -6.34
C LEU A 267 38.32 6.39 -7.84
N GLY A 268 37.42 5.84 -8.66
CA GLY A 268 37.38 6.14 -10.11
C GLY A 268 37.07 7.60 -10.37
N ARG A 269 36.11 8.18 -9.69
CA ARG A 269 35.75 9.60 -9.77
C ARG A 269 36.89 10.53 -9.31
N ALA A 270 37.70 10.10 -8.35
CA ALA A 270 38.82 10.86 -7.82
C ALA A 270 40.07 10.81 -8.73
N LYS A 271 40.14 9.86 -9.67
CA LYS A 271 41.28 9.76 -10.59
C LYS A 271 41.20 10.81 -11.68
N VAL A 272 42.30 11.55 -11.84
CA VAL A 272 42.54 12.44 -12.96
C VAL A 272 43.46 11.71 -13.97
N PRO A 273 43.13 11.65 -15.27
CA PRO A 273 43.99 11.06 -16.26
C PRO A 273 45.35 11.75 -16.26
N GLN A 274 46.45 11.00 -16.48
CA GLN A 274 47.81 11.49 -16.24
C GLN A 274 48.34 12.49 -17.32
N SER A 275 47.73 12.62 -18.46
CA SER A 275 47.98 13.70 -19.46
C SER A 275 47.07 13.58 -20.68
N THR A 276 46.70 14.71 -21.29
CA THR A 276 46.21 14.72 -22.67
C THR A 276 47.39 14.79 -23.62
N PRO A 277 47.27 14.27 -24.87
CA PRO A 277 48.33 14.40 -25.90
C PRO A 277 48.76 15.85 -26.17
N ASP A 278 47.91 16.82 -25.83
CA ASP A 278 48.11 18.25 -26.04
C ASP A 278 48.66 19.00 -24.81
N GLY A 279 48.99 18.29 -23.70
CA GLY A 279 49.61 18.86 -22.49
C GLY A 279 48.69 19.67 -21.60
N GLY A 280 47.36 19.57 -21.77
CA GLY A 280 46.37 20.15 -20.89
C GLY A 280 46.00 19.22 -19.69
N ASP A 281 45.46 19.78 -18.62
CA ASP A 281 44.89 18.99 -17.52
C ASP A 281 43.59 18.29 -17.99
N PRO A 282 43.55 16.94 -18.06
CA PRO A 282 42.34 16.24 -18.47
C PRO A 282 41.26 16.34 -17.39
N PRO A 283 40.00 16.41 -17.80
CA PRO A 283 38.91 16.35 -16.83
C PRO A 283 38.91 15.00 -16.07
N PRO A 284 38.43 14.96 -14.81
CA PRO A 284 38.26 13.71 -14.08
C PRO A 284 37.40 12.72 -14.87
N PHE A 285 37.62 11.43 -14.65
CA PHE A 285 36.78 10.40 -15.27
C PHE A 285 35.32 10.56 -14.88
N ASN A 286 34.41 10.55 -15.85
CA ASN A 286 33.00 10.45 -15.58
C ASN A 286 32.64 8.99 -15.27
N VAL A 287 32.47 8.66 -13.99
CA VAL A 287 32.10 7.33 -13.53
C VAL A 287 30.70 7.41 -12.87
N PRO A 288 29.62 7.27 -13.67
CA PRO A 288 28.27 7.43 -13.14
C PRO A 288 27.83 6.28 -12.22
N GLY A 289 28.53 5.14 -12.24
CA GLY A 289 28.22 3.98 -11.43
C GLY A 289 28.90 2.72 -11.93
N GLY A 290 28.50 1.59 -11.40
CA GLY A 290 29.03 0.29 -11.76
C GLY A 290 28.14 -0.86 -11.32
N ALA A 291 28.48 -2.07 -11.74
CA ALA A 291 27.83 -3.30 -11.27
C ALA A 291 28.85 -4.42 -11.11
N VAL A 292 28.55 -5.35 -10.20
CA VAL A 292 29.31 -6.59 -9.99
C VAL A 292 28.33 -7.74 -9.84
N VAL A 293 28.58 -8.85 -10.52
CA VAL A 293 27.82 -10.09 -10.38
C VAL A 293 28.80 -11.23 -10.09
N ILE A 294 28.53 -11.99 -9.04
CA ILE A 294 29.30 -13.19 -8.68
C ILE A 294 28.40 -14.41 -8.86
N LEU A 295 28.87 -15.35 -9.65
CA LEU A 295 28.18 -16.58 -9.99
C LEU A 295 28.98 -17.79 -9.49
N ASP A 296 28.28 -18.84 -9.01
CA ASP A 296 28.89 -20.16 -8.89
C ASP A 296 28.94 -20.82 -10.27
N PRO A 297 30.12 -21.18 -10.78
CA PRO A 297 30.24 -21.77 -12.11
C PRO A 297 29.74 -23.21 -12.20
N THR A 298 29.42 -23.86 -11.06
CA THR A 298 29.03 -25.27 -11.02
C THR A 298 27.55 -25.47 -11.28
N ASP A 299 26.69 -24.55 -10.83
CA ASP A 299 25.23 -24.63 -10.93
C ASP A 299 24.60 -23.36 -11.53
N GLY A 300 25.37 -22.27 -11.61
CA GLY A 300 24.90 -20.99 -12.15
C GLY A 300 24.23 -20.10 -11.13
N ASP A 301 24.29 -20.45 -9.85
CA ASP A 301 23.70 -19.65 -8.77
C ASP A 301 24.35 -18.27 -8.68
N VAL A 302 23.50 -17.24 -8.50
CA VAL A 302 23.93 -15.86 -8.25
C VAL A 302 24.20 -15.71 -6.77
N LEU A 303 25.48 -15.64 -6.38
CA LEU A 303 25.88 -15.50 -4.98
C LEU A 303 25.88 -14.06 -4.50
N ALA A 304 26.17 -13.11 -5.38
CA ALA A 304 26.06 -11.66 -5.12
C ALA A 304 25.77 -10.91 -6.41
N MET A 305 24.96 -9.85 -6.32
CA MET A 305 24.68 -8.92 -7.43
C MET A 305 24.52 -7.50 -6.88
N ALA A 306 25.52 -6.67 -7.12
CA ALA A 306 25.55 -5.29 -6.68
C ALA A 306 25.42 -4.32 -7.85
N SER A 307 24.72 -3.23 -7.66
CA SER A 307 24.62 -2.08 -8.58
C SER A 307 24.78 -0.80 -7.77
N TYR A 308 25.58 0.16 -8.27
CA TYR A 308 25.83 1.44 -7.62
C TYR A 308 25.61 2.60 -8.60
N PRO A 309 25.02 3.73 -8.18
CA PRO A 309 24.52 4.01 -6.84
C PRO A 309 23.31 3.15 -6.45
N THR A 310 23.02 3.11 -5.16
CA THR A 310 21.92 2.33 -4.57
C THR A 310 20.90 3.23 -3.91
N TYR A 311 19.83 2.65 -3.38
CA TYR A 311 18.75 3.32 -2.65
C TYR A 311 18.25 2.41 -1.51
N ASP A 312 17.63 3.00 -0.47
CA ASP A 312 17.01 2.21 0.58
C ASP A 312 15.54 1.89 0.21
N PRO A 313 15.18 0.61 0.00
CA PRO A 313 13.79 0.23 -0.29
C PRO A 313 12.80 0.55 0.85
N ASN A 314 13.27 0.72 2.09
CA ASN A 314 12.40 1.14 3.20
C ASN A 314 11.78 2.52 2.97
N GLU A 315 12.38 3.37 2.16
CA GLU A 315 11.82 4.68 1.80
C GLU A 315 10.52 4.56 0.97
N SER A 316 10.27 3.37 0.37
CA SER A 316 9.04 3.11 -0.39
C SER A 316 7.82 2.81 0.49
N ILE A 317 8.00 2.64 1.80
CA ILE A 317 6.90 2.34 2.74
C ILE A 317 5.91 3.51 2.77
N GLY A 318 4.67 3.22 2.37
CA GLY A 318 3.65 4.25 2.16
C GLY A 318 3.74 5.00 0.83
N GLY A 319 4.67 4.62 -0.04
CA GLY A 319 4.96 5.23 -1.34
C GLY A 319 6.08 6.26 -1.29
N PHE A 320 6.88 6.32 -2.35
CA PHE A 320 7.87 7.40 -2.50
C PHE A 320 7.17 8.76 -2.65
N SER A 321 7.72 9.82 -2.04
CA SER A 321 7.33 11.18 -2.39
C SER A 321 7.70 11.49 -3.84
N PHE A 322 6.99 12.43 -4.47
CA PHE A 322 7.31 12.84 -5.85
C PHE A 322 8.75 13.36 -5.97
N GLU A 323 9.20 14.12 -4.99
CA GLU A 323 10.55 14.66 -4.93
C GLU A 323 11.58 13.53 -4.88
N ARG A 324 11.39 12.57 -3.93
CA ARG A 324 12.33 11.45 -3.77
C ARG A 324 12.33 10.52 -4.99
N TRP A 325 11.16 10.24 -5.55
CA TRP A 325 11.04 9.49 -6.78
C TRP A 325 11.81 10.17 -7.94
N SER A 326 11.67 11.49 -8.06
CA SER A 326 12.39 12.25 -9.08
C SER A 326 13.90 12.21 -8.88
N GLU A 327 14.38 12.37 -7.64
CA GLU A 327 15.81 12.27 -7.30
C GLU A 327 16.39 10.89 -7.63
N LEU A 328 15.67 9.81 -7.31
CA LEU A 328 16.11 8.44 -7.53
C LEU A 328 16.13 8.05 -9.03
N ASN A 329 15.41 8.79 -9.87
CA ASN A 329 15.36 8.58 -11.32
C ASN A 329 16.01 9.73 -12.12
N ASP A 330 16.74 10.63 -11.45
CA ASP A 330 17.42 11.76 -12.11
C ASP A 330 18.80 11.32 -12.65
N PRO A 331 19.07 11.51 -13.95
CA PRO A 331 20.40 11.31 -14.50
C PRO A 331 21.50 12.14 -13.82
N ALA A 332 21.17 13.32 -13.27
CA ALA A 332 22.10 14.15 -12.52
C ALA A 332 22.57 13.49 -11.21
N ASN A 333 21.78 12.56 -10.67
CA ASN A 333 22.10 11.76 -9.49
C ASN A 333 22.57 10.34 -9.86
N ASP A 334 22.98 10.13 -11.10
CA ASP A 334 23.43 8.83 -11.60
C ASP A 334 22.39 7.70 -11.52
N LEU A 335 21.08 8.03 -11.56
CA LEU A 335 19.97 7.07 -11.62
C LEU A 335 20.08 5.95 -10.54
N PRO A 336 19.91 6.22 -9.25
CA PRO A 336 20.05 5.22 -8.20
C PRO A 336 19.12 4.00 -8.33
N MET A 337 17.94 4.14 -8.93
CA MET A 337 17.02 3.00 -9.14
C MET A 337 17.37 2.13 -10.36
N PHE A 338 18.31 2.55 -11.19
CA PHE A 338 18.70 1.81 -12.39
C PHE A 338 19.62 0.63 -12.04
N ASN A 339 19.14 -0.60 -12.28
CA ASN A 339 19.92 -1.80 -12.01
C ASN A 339 20.93 -2.04 -13.14
N ARG A 340 22.16 -1.60 -12.92
CA ARG A 340 23.25 -1.71 -13.91
C ARG A 340 23.72 -3.13 -14.18
N ALA A 341 23.38 -4.08 -13.30
CA ALA A 341 23.74 -5.48 -13.50
C ALA A 341 22.88 -6.18 -14.55
N VAL A 342 21.63 -5.69 -14.78
CA VAL A 342 20.66 -6.34 -15.69
C VAL A 342 20.09 -5.42 -16.77
N GLN A 343 20.26 -4.09 -16.62
CA GLN A 343 19.72 -3.08 -17.55
C GLN A 343 20.81 -2.23 -18.20
N GLY A 344 22.07 -2.38 -17.76
CA GLY A 344 23.24 -1.64 -18.21
C GLY A 344 23.85 -2.12 -19.51
#